data_e70bef3763647f9636ebb48620484510
#
_entry.id   e70bef3763647f9636ebb48620484510
#
_cell.length_a   1.000
_cell.length_b   1.000
_cell.length_c   1.000
_cell.angle_alpha   90.00
_cell.angle_beta   90.00
_cell.angle_gamma   90.00
#
_symmetry.space_group_name_H-M   'P 1'
#
loop_
_entity.id
_entity.type
_entity.pdbx_description
1 polymer ?
#
loop_
_entity_poly.entity_id
_entity_poly.type
_entity_poly.pdbx_seq_one_letter_code
_entity_poly.pdbx_strand_id
1 'polypeptide(L)'
;MFVSGAAALPGLALARAPIARVVPAFVVLFLSYGLGQALTDVFQTDTDALSAPERPLVQGAIDKRTVLIASLGGLTACAAVIAWLSPAAALPAAIAIVMLATYTPLKRRWWGGPPWNSAVVALLPLLGRMAGGGGLAEALADGAVRIAMASSFGTYAVFVLLGYLKDVEADRATRYDTVAVRFGRRAAVVWSASFAALGLAASGWLVQPRLTVSAGIALWSAGAVMLVGAHVLAWRSTTDNDAWPGIQTSVHGFVAVHLGEAAAIEPRWTLVAWILFGASIVAMFRRPVLRQV
;
A
#
# COMPACT_ATOMS: atom_id res chain seq x y z
N MET A 1 6.64 -4.96 0.64
CA MET A 1 6.16 -6.12 -0.15
C MET A 1 4.80 -6.62 0.33
N PHE A 2 4.55 -6.82 1.63
CA PHE A 2 3.25 -7.30 2.13
C PHE A 2 2.07 -6.38 1.77
N VAL A 3 2.28 -5.08 1.68
CA VAL A 3 1.24 -4.09 1.36
C VAL A 3 0.55 -4.40 0.03
N SER A 4 1.29 -4.51 -1.06
CA SER A 4 0.70 -4.75 -2.38
C SER A 4 0.12 -6.16 -2.52
N GLY A 5 0.82 -7.18 -1.95
CA GLY A 5 0.28 -8.54 -1.91
C GLY A 5 -1.06 -8.61 -1.17
N ALA A 6 -1.15 -8.00 0.02
CA ALA A 6 -2.38 -7.97 0.80
C ALA A 6 -3.51 -7.24 0.06
N ALA A 7 -3.24 -6.06 -0.52
CA ALA A 7 -4.23 -5.28 -1.26
C ALA A 7 -4.80 -6.02 -2.49
N ALA A 8 -4.02 -6.89 -3.13
CA ALA A 8 -4.46 -7.64 -4.30
C ALA A 8 -5.37 -8.84 -3.97
N LEU A 9 -5.21 -9.40 -2.76
CA LEU A 9 -5.91 -10.63 -2.37
C LEU A 9 -7.44 -10.52 -2.35
N PRO A 10 -8.07 -9.43 -1.89
CA PRO A 10 -9.53 -9.30 -1.98
C PRO A 10 -10.06 -9.45 -3.41
N GLY A 11 -9.35 -8.86 -4.40
CA GLY A 11 -9.71 -9.01 -5.80
C GLY A 11 -9.60 -10.45 -6.31
N LEU A 12 -8.52 -11.16 -5.97
CA LEU A 12 -8.33 -12.57 -6.28
C LEU A 12 -9.41 -13.45 -5.61
N ALA A 13 -9.77 -13.14 -4.37
CA ALA A 13 -10.83 -13.83 -3.65
C ALA A 13 -12.21 -13.60 -4.29
N LEU A 14 -12.53 -12.37 -4.70
CA LEU A 14 -13.77 -12.04 -5.41
C LEU A 14 -13.87 -12.76 -6.76
N ALA A 15 -12.74 -12.96 -7.44
CA ALA A 15 -12.68 -13.73 -8.68
C ALA A 15 -12.88 -15.23 -8.45
N ARG A 16 -12.81 -15.74 -7.22
CA ARG A 16 -12.74 -17.18 -6.92
C ARG A 16 -11.67 -17.89 -7.73
N ALA A 17 -10.53 -17.22 -7.88
CA ALA A 17 -9.46 -17.65 -8.77
C ALA A 17 -8.89 -19.02 -8.37
N PRO A 18 -8.62 -19.91 -9.34
CA PRO A 18 -7.91 -21.15 -9.05
C PRO A 18 -6.47 -20.87 -8.60
N ILE A 19 -5.92 -21.76 -7.77
CA ILE A 19 -4.58 -21.60 -7.18
C ILE A 19 -3.49 -21.36 -8.23
N ALA A 20 -3.62 -21.95 -9.41
CA ALA A 20 -2.72 -21.77 -10.54
C ALA A 20 -2.67 -20.31 -11.06
N ARG A 21 -3.69 -19.51 -10.80
CA ARG A 21 -3.72 -18.06 -11.10
C ARG A 21 -3.40 -17.22 -9.86
N VAL A 22 -3.84 -17.66 -8.68
CA VAL A 22 -3.60 -16.94 -7.42
C VAL A 22 -2.10 -16.82 -7.15
N VAL A 23 -1.36 -17.93 -7.24
CA VAL A 23 0.08 -17.93 -6.88
C VAL A 23 0.90 -16.98 -7.76
N PRO A 24 0.92 -17.08 -9.10
CA PRO A 24 1.71 -16.16 -9.90
C PRO A 24 1.24 -14.70 -9.76
N ALA A 25 -0.06 -14.43 -9.70
CA ALA A 25 -0.57 -13.07 -9.50
C ALA A 25 -0.13 -12.50 -8.15
N PHE A 26 -0.28 -13.27 -7.06
CA PHE A 26 0.14 -12.83 -5.74
C PHE A 26 1.64 -12.55 -5.69
N VAL A 27 2.47 -13.45 -6.22
CA VAL A 27 3.95 -13.29 -6.20
C VAL A 27 4.37 -12.00 -6.90
N VAL A 28 3.89 -11.75 -8.11
CA VAL A 28 4.31 -10.54 -8.85
C VAL A 28 3.76 -9.26 -8.23
N LEU A 29 2.51 -9.28 -7.74
CA LEU A 29 1.93 -8.12 -7.05
C LEU A 29 2.59 -7.89 -5.68
N PHE A 30 3.00 -8.94 -4.97
CA PHE A 30 3.80 -8.83 -3.75
C PHE A 30 5.16 -8.20 -4.01
N LEU A 31 5.86 -8.60 -5.06
CA LEU A 31 7.17 -8.06 -5.43
C LEU A 31 7.09 -6.61 -5.95
N SER A 32 5.98 -6.25 -6.61
CA SER A 32 5.81 -4.93 -7.21
C SER A 32 5.94 -3.78 -6.21
N TYR A 33 5.62 -3.98 -4.93
CA TYR A 33 5.78 -2.93 -3.92
C TYR A 33 7.23 -2.53 -3.71
N GLY A 34 8.13 -3.50 -3.55
CA GLY A 34 9.56 -3.21 -3.37
C GLY A 34 10.17 -2.54 -4.60
N LEU A 35 9.76 -2.97 -5.80
CA LEU A 35 10.17 -2.35 -7.06
C LEU A 35 9.62 -0.93 -7.21
N GLY A 36 8.36 -0.70 -6.82
CA GLY A 36 7.73 0.63 -6.83
C GLY A 36 8.39 1.59 -5.84
N GLN A 37 8.73 1.13 -4.63
CA GLN A 37 9.46 1.93 -3.65
C GLN A 37 10.86 2.28 -4.18
N ALA A 38 11.61 1.31 -4.70
CA ALA A 38 12.91 1.57 -5.29
C ALA A 38 12.84 2.57 -6.46
N LEU A 39 11.78 2.50 -7.28
CA LEU A 39 11.55 3.47 -8.35
C LEU A 39 11.33 4.89 -7.79
N THR A 40 10.51 5.05 -6.75
CA THR A 40 10.24 6.37 -6.17
C THR A 40 11.46 6.93 -5.43
N ASP A 41 12.27 6.10 -4.78
CA ASP A 41 13.49 6.50 -4.08
C ASP A 41 14.54 7.11 -5.02
N VAL A 42 14.59 6.68 -6.29
CA VAL A 42 15.48 7.29 -7.33
C VAL A 42 15.24 8.80 -7.46
N PHE A 43 13.99 9.24 -7.31
CA PHE A 43 13.57 10.63 -7.48
C PHE A 43 13.50 11.42 -6.17
N GLN A 44 13.77 10.80 -5.01
CA GLN A 44 13.65 11.41 -3.69
C GLN A 44 15.00 11.49 -2.94
N THR A 45 16.11 11.29 -3.62
CA THR A 45 17.44 11.28 -2.99
C THR A 45 17.84 12.60 -2.33
N ASP A 46 17.24 13.73 -2.73
CA ASP A 46 17.41 15.02 -2.10
C ASP A 46 16.84 15.04 -0.66
N THR A 47 15.63 14.57 -0.49
CA THR A 47 14.98 14.44 0.83
C THR A 47 15.60 13.32 1.65
N ASP A 48 15.87 12.17 1.02
CA ASP A 48 16.47 11.01 1.67
C ASP A 48 17.87 11.31 2.22
N ALA A 49 18.64 12.21 1.58
CA ALA A 49 19.94 12.63 2.09
C ALA A 49 19.86 13.28 3.48
N LEU A 50 18.69 13.84 3.85
CA LEU A 50 18.46 14.45 5.15
C LEU A 50 17.75 13.51 6.13
N SER A 51 16.74 12.74 5.65
CA SER A 51 15.91 11.90 6.52
C SER A 51 16.43 10.46 6.68
N ALA A 52 17.22 9.96 5.74
CA ALA A 52 17.72 8.58 5.71
C ALA A 52 19.10 8.50 5.01
N PRO A 53 20.13 9.17 5.53
CA PRO A 53 21.45 9.26 4.87
C PRO A 53 22.15 7.92 4.72
N GLU A 54 21.72 6.90 5.46
CA GLU A 54 22.24 5.52 5.37
C GLU A 54 21.76 4.74 4.15
N ARG A 55 20.80 5.27 3.38
CA ARG A 55 20.28 4.58 2.19
C ARG A 55 21.35 4.36 1.13
N PRO A 56 21.45 3.16 0.51
CA PRO A 56 22.45 2.86 -0.49
C PRO A 56 22.50 3.82 -1.69
N LEU A 57 21.32 4.33 -2.12
CA LEU A 57 21.22 5.33 -3.19
C LEU A 57 21.81 6.69 -2.78
N VAL A 58 21.63 7.10 -1.52
CA VAL A 58 22.17 8.36 -0.98
C VAL A 58 23.67 8.24 -0.83
N GLN A 59 24.17 7.09 -0.34
CA GLN A 59 25.60 6.84 -0.17
C GLN A 59 26.34 6.58 -1.48
N GLY A 60 25.63 6.48 -2.62
CA GLY A 60 26.24 6.14 -3.90
C GLY A 60 26.73 4.67 -4.00
N ALA A 61 26.34 3.82 -3.04
CA ALA A 61 26.66 2.40 -3.07
C ALA A 61 25.99 1.64 -4.23
N ILE A 62 24.87 2.18 -4.72
CA ILE A 62 24.16 1.71 -5.91
C ILE A 62 23.85 2.92 -6.80
N ASP A 63 24.14 2.79 -8.09
CA ASP A 63 23.88 3.85 -9.07
C ASP A 63 22.38 4.03 -9.34
N LYS A 64 21.93 5.29 -9.42
CA LYS A 64 20.53 5.66 -9.69
C LYS A 64 19.99 5.06 -10.98
N ARG A 65 20.80 5.04 -12.05
CA ARG A 65 20.40 4.49 -13.35
C ARG A 65 20.16 2.98 -13.24
N THR A 66 21.01 2.28 -12.50
CA THR A 66 20.85 0.85 -12.23
C THR A 66 19.54 0.57 -11.51
N VAL A 67 19.23 1.32 -10.44
CA VAL A 67 17.96 1.15 -9.70
C VAL A 67 16.76 1.49 -10.57
N LEU A 68 16.83 2.56 -11.37
CA LEU A 68 15.76 2.96 -12.29
C LEU A 68 15.46 1.85 -13.31
N ILE A 69 16.51 1.32 -13.97
CA ILE A 69 16.35 0.26 -14.98
C ILE A 69 15.82 -1.04 -14.32
N ALA A 70 16.39 -1.44 -13.17
CA ALA A 70 15.95 -2.64 -12.46
C ALA A 70 14.50 -2.52 -11.98
N SER A 71 14.09 -1.35 -11.46
CA SER A 71 12.73 -1.10 -10.99
C SER A 71 11.72 -1.10 -12.13
N LEU A 72 11.99 -0.37 -13.20
CA LEU A 72 11.11 -0.32 -14.38
C LEU A 72 11.05 -1.68 -15.08
N GLY A 73 12.18 -2.35 -15.27
CA GLY A 73 12.24 -3.69 -15.87
C GLY A 73 11.48 -4.72 -15.02
N GLY A 74 11.68 -4.70 -13.71
CA GLY A 74 10.98 -5.58 -12.78
C GLY A 74 9.48 -5.31 -12.74
N LEU A 75 9.03 -4.04 -12.69
CA LEU A 75 7.62 -3.68 -12.75
C LEU A 75 6.98 -4.08 -14.09
N THR A 76 7.70 -3.91 -15.20
CA THR A 76 7.25 -4.35 -16.53
C THR A 76 7.12 -5.87 -16.59
N ALA A 77 8.07 -6.61 -16.02
CA ALA A 77 7.98 -8.07 -15.92
C ALA A 77 6.79 -8.52 -15.07
N CYS A 78 6.54 -7.85 -13.92
CA CYS A 78 5.35 -8.10 -13.12
C CYS A 78 4.06 -7.84 -13.92
N ALA A 79 4.00 -6.71 -14.64
CA ALA A 79 2.87 -6.36 -15.50
C ALA A 79 2.68 -7.37 -16.64
N ALA A 80 3.76 -7.88 -17.23
CA ALA A 80 3.70 -8.91 -18.27
C ALA A 80 3.10 -10.23 -17.75
N VAL A 81 3.43 -10.65 -16.53
CA VAL A 81 2.80 -11.83 -15.90
C VAL A 81 1.31 -11.60 -15.66
N ILE A 82 0.93 -10.42 -15.18
CA ILE A 82 -0.50 -10.08 -15.00
C ILE A 82 -1.22 -10.03 -16.34
N ALA A 83 -0.60 -9.47 -17.39
CA ALA A 83 -1.16 -9.44 -18.75
C ALA A 83 -1.25 -10.83 -19.38
N TRP A 84 -0.32 -11.74 -19.06
CA TRP A 84 -0.41 -13.14 -19.47
C TRP A 84 -1.61 -13.85 -18.84
N LEU A 85 -1.89 -13.57 -17.55
CA LEU A 85 -3.09 -14.09 -16.87
C LEU A 85 -4.39 -13.46 -17.41
N SER A 86 -4.35 -12.17 -17.74
CA SER A 86 -5.48 -11.42 -18.31
C SER A 86 -4.95 -10.29 -19.21
N PRO A 87 -5.02 -10.42 -20.56
CA PRO A 87 -4.49 -9.40 -21.46
C PRO A 87 -5.08 -8.00 -21.22
N ALA A 88 -6.35 -7.91 -20.84
CA ALA A 88 -7.00 -6.63 -20.52
C ALA A 88 -6.40 -5.93 -19.28
N ALA A 89 -5.72 -6.66 -18.40
CA ALA A 89 -5.07 -6.11 -17.23
C ALA A 89 -3.75 -5.36 -17.57
N ALA A 90 -3.23 -5.48 -18.79
CA ALA A 90 -2.07 -4.73 -19.24
C ALA A 90 -2.27 -3.21 -19.10
N LEU A 91 -3.47 -2.70 -19.42
CA LEU A 91 -3.78 -1.27 -19.33
C LEU A 91 -3.72 -0.75 -17.87
N PRO A 92 -4.47 -1.29 -16.89
CA PRO A 92 -4.36 -0.80 -15.51
C PRO A 92 -2.97 -1.05 -14.88
N ALA A 93 -2.25 -2.10 -15.27
CA ALA A 93 -0.88 -2.32 -14.82
C ALA A 93 0.09 -1.25 -15.37
N ALA A 94 -0.02 -0.88 -16.65
CA ALA A 94 0.76 0.20 -17.25
C ALA A 94 0.44 1.55 -16.60
N ILE A 95 -0.84 1.83 -16.34
CA ILE A 95 -1.28 3.04 -15.61
C ILE A 95 -0.61 3.09 -14.22
N ALA A 96 -0.58 1.98 -13.47
CA ALA A 96 0.06 1.93 -12.16
C ALA A 96 1.56 2.25 -12.23
N ILE A 97 2.28 1.75 -13.23
CA ILE A 97 3.71 2.04 -13.45
C ILE A 97 3.93 3.54 -13.74
N VAL A 98 3.12 4.12 -14.65
CA VAL A 98 3.19 5.55 -14.98
C VAL A 98 2.90 6.41 -13.74
N MET A 99 1.89 6.03 -12.96
CA MET A 99 1.54 6.74 -11.72
C MET A 99 2.67 6.67 -10.69
N LEU A 100 3.34 5.52 -10.54
CA LEU A 100 4.51 5.40 -9.66
C LEU A 100 5.68 6.27 -10.14
N ALA A 101 5.98 6.27 -11.43
CA ALA A 101 7.05 7.08 -12.03
C ALA A 101 6.80 8.59 -11.90
N THR A 102 5.54 9.01 -11.84
CA THR A 102 5.12 10.41 -11.72
C THR A 102 4.74 10.82 -10.29
N TYR A 103 4.93 9.94 -9.31
CA TYR A 103 4.53 10.21 -7.92
C TYR A 103 5.32 11.36 -7.29
N THR A 104 6.66 11.40 -7.45
CA THR A 104 7.50 12.38 -6.75
C THR A 104 7.17 13.84 -7.06
N PRO A 105 6.95 14.25 -8.32
CA PRO A 105 6.47 15.60 -8.63
C PRO A 105 5.15 15.96 -7.94
N LEU A 106 4.26 14.98 -7.74
CA LEU A 106 2.97 15.17 -7.08
C LEU A 106 3.11 15.15 -5.55
N LYS A 107 4.03 14.36 -4.99
CA LYS A 107 4.38 14.41 -3.57
C LYS A 107 4.85 15.80 -3.15
N ARG A 108 5.52 16.54 -4.04
CA ARG A 108 5.96 17.93 -3.78
C ARG A 108 4.81 18.93 -3.64
N ARG A 109 3.55 18.50 -3.85
CA ARG A 109 2.34 19.32 -3.73
C ARG A 109 1.45 18.77 -2.64
N TRP A 110 0.99 19.60 -1.70
CA TRP A 110 0.21 19.17 -0.54
C TRP A 110 -1.02 18.31 -0.88
N TRP A 111 -1.64 18.57 -2.03
CA TRP A 111 -2.83 17.84 -2.49
C TRP A 111 -2.53 16.62 -3.36
N GLY A 112 -1.33 16.50 -3.92
CA GLY A 112 -1.05 15.54 -4.99
C GLY A 112 -0.60 14.16 -4.50
N GLY A 113 0.28 14.12 -3.50
CA GLY A 113 0.93 12.87 -3.05
C GLY A 113 -0.02 11.80 -2.53
N PRO A 114 -0.85 12.08 -1.51
CA PRO A 114 -1.72 11.06 -0.92
C PRO A 114 -2.72 10.46 -1.91
N PRO A 115 -3.52 11.24 -2.67
CA PRO A 115 -4.48 10.65 -3.60
C PRO A 115 -3.80 9.90 -4.76
N TRP A 116 -2.66 10.39 -5.24
CA TRP A 116 -1.96 9.77 -6.36
C TRP A 116 -1.40 8.39 -6.00
N ASN A 117 -0.67 8.31 -4.89
CA ASN A 117 -0.08 7.03 -4.45
C ASN A 117 -1.15 6.03 -3.99
N SER A 118 -2.21 6.53 -3.35
CA SER A 118 -3.33 5.68 -2.94
C SER A 118 -4.11 5.12 -4.13
N ALA A 119 -4.21 5.88 -5.23
CA ALA A 119 -4.84 5.40 -6.46
C ALA A 119 -4.03 4.26 -7.10
N VAL A 120 -2.68 4.29 -7.03
CA VAL A 120 -1.85 3.16 -7.46
C VAL A 120 -2.22 1.88 -6.70
N VAL A 121 -2.32 1.98 -5.37
CA VAL A 121 -2.64 0.82 -4.53
C VAL A 121 -4.09 0.37 -4.71
N ALA A 122 -5.01 1.30 -4.97
CA ALA A 122 -6.39 0.99 -5.31
C ALA A 122 -6.56 0.18 -6.62
N LEU A 123 -5.58 0.20 -7.52
CA LEU A 123 -5.58 -0.66 -8.71
C LEU A 123 -5.26 -2.13 -8.39
N LEU A 124 -4.67 -2.43 -7.22
CA LEU A 124 -4.25 -3.81 -6.90
C LEU A 124 -5.43 -4.78 -6.74
N PRO A 125 -6.53 -4.45 -6.05
CA PRO A 125 -7.73 -5.31 -6.04
C PRO A 125 -8.31 -5.52 -7.45
N LEU A 126 -8.29 -4.49 -8.30
CA LEU A 126 -8.72 -4.60 -9.70
C LEU A 126 -7.82 -5.57 -10.48
N LEU A 127 -6.50 -5.42 -10.37
CA LEU A 127 -5.53 -6.32 -11.00
C LEU A 127 -5.67 -7.76 -10.49
N GLY A 128 -5.90 -7.94 -9.18
CA GLY A 128 -6.18 -9.24 -8.59
C GLY A 128 -7.45 -9.87 -9.16
N ARG A 129 -8.55 -9.11 -9.26
CA ARG A 129 -9.82 -9.58 -9.84
C ARG A 129 -9.64 -10.02 -11.30
N MET A 130 -8.95 -9.20 -12.09
CA MET A 130 -8.69 -9.49 -13.50
C MET A 130 -7.75 -10.68 -13.68
N ALA A 131 -6.70 -10.81 -12.87
CA ALA A 131 -5.79 -11.96 -12.91
C ALA A 131 -6.52 -13.27 -12.61
N GLY A 132 -7.56 -13.24 -11.77
CA GLY A 132 -8.42 -14.38 -11.50
C GLY A 132 -9.33 -14.77 -12.68
N GLY A 133 -9.59 -13.86 -13.60
CA GLY A 133 -10.42 -14.04 -14.81
C GLY A 133 -11.34 -12.84 -15.04
N GLY A 134 -11.77 -12.68 -16.28
CA GLY A 134 -12.68 -11.61 -16.69
C GLY A 134 -11.99 -10.38 -17.30
N GLY A 135 -12.79 -9.53 -17.93
CA GLY A 135 -12.36 -8.31 -18.59
C GLY A 135 -12.36 -7.08 -17.67
N LEU A 136 -11.76 -5.98 -18.14
CA LEU A 136 -11.70 -4.70 -17.40
C LEU A 136 -13.12 -4.15 -17.12
N ALA A 137 -13.98 -4.14 -18.13
CA ALA A 137 -15.35 -3.63 -17.98
C ALA A 137 -16.17 -4.45 -16.97
N GLU A 138 -16.04 -5.77 -17.00
CA GLU A 138 -16.68 -6.68 -16.05
C GLU A 138 -16.17 -6.42 -14.62
N ALA A 139 -14.85 -6.35 -14.44
CA ALA A 139 -14.24 -6.09 -13.13
C ALA A 139 -14.66 -4.73 -12.57
N LEU A 140 -14.74 -3.68 -13.40
CA LEU A 140 -15.21 -2.36 -12.98
C LEU A 140 -16.73 -2.28 -12.76
N ALA A 141 -17.51 -3.12 -13.42
CA ALA A 141 -18.96 -3.23 -13.16
C ALA A 141 -19.26 -3.91 -11.81
N ASP A 142 -18.35 -4.77 -11.32
CA ASP A 142 -18.49 -5.45 -10.05
C ASP A 142 -18.40 -4.46 -8.87
N GLY A 143 -19.53 -4.31 -8.15
CA GLY A 143 -19.63 -3.41 -7.00
C GLY A 143 -18.66 -3.77 -5.88
N ALA A 144 -18.42 -5.07 -5.62
CA ALA A 144 -17.51 -5.52 -4.58
C ALA A 144 -16.05 -5.17 -4.91
N VAL A 145 -15.66 -5.23 -6.19
CA VAL A 145 -14.33 -4.80 -6.63
C VAL A 145 -14.14 -3.30 -6.42
N ARG A 146 -15.12 -2.48 -6.81
CA ARG A 146 -15.05 -1.02 -6.57
C ARG A 146 -14.94 -0.68 -5.08
N ILE A 147 -15.66 -1.42 -4.23
CA ILE A 147 -15.58 -1.26 -2.77
C ILE A 147 -14.20 -1.68 -2.26
N ALA A 148 -13.62 -2.79 -2.73
CA ALA A 148 -12.26 -3.21 -2.38
C ALA A 148 -11.21 -2.17 -2.84
N MET A 149 -11.39 -1.56 -4.01
CA MET A 149 -10.55 -0.45 -4.49
C MET A 149 -10.67 0.77 -3.57
N ALA A 150 -11.88 1.14 -3.14
CA ALA A 150 -12.11 2.26 -2.22
C ALA A 150 -11.53 1.98 -0.83
N SER A 151 -11.65 0.75 -0.33
CA SER A 151 -10.99 0.29 0.90
C SER A 151 -9.47 0.47 0.81
N SER A 152 -8.85 -0.06 -0.24
CA SER A 152 -7.40 0.07 -0.47
C SER A 152 -6.96 1.52 -0.62
N PHE A 153 -7.73 2.35 -1.34
CA PHE A 153 -7.45 3.77 -1.49
C PHE A 153 -7.41 4.49 -0.13
N GLY A 154 -8.48 4.36 0.65
CA GLY A 154 -8.63 5.07 1.92
C GLY A 154 -7.62 4.59 2.96
N THR A 155 -7.48 3.28 3.14
CA THR A 155 -6.55 2.72 4.14
C THR A 155 -5.08 2.95 3.78
N TYR A 156 -4.72 2.99 2.48
CA TYR A 156 -3.36 3.31 2.07
C TYR A 156 -3.04 4.80 2.19
N ALA A 157 -4.02 5.69 1.98
CA ALA A 157 -3.84 7.12 2.22
C ALA A 157 -3.47 7.42 3.69
N VAL A 158 -3.91 6.58 4.63
CA VAL A 158 -3.47 6.63 6.03
C VAL A 158 -1.95 6.49 6.12
N PHE A 159 -1.42 5.42 5.53
CA PHE A 159 0.02 5.16 5.53
C PHE A 159 0.81 6.30 4.88
N VAL A 160 0.34 6.82 3.74
CA VAL A 160 1.01 7.93 3.04
C VAL A 160 1.06 9.19 3.89
N LEU A 161 -0.07 9.59 4.48
CA LEU A 161 -0.18 10.82 5.28
C LEU A 161 0.59 10.72 6.60
N LEU A 162 0.49 9.58 7.30
CA LEU A 162 1.29 9.35 8.51
C LEU A 162 2.78 9.21 8.16
N GLY A 163 3.10 8.62 7.00
CA GLY A 163 4.46 8.50 6.50
C GLY A 163 5.17 9.85 6.31
N TYR A 164 4.43 10.91 5.97
CA TYR A 164 5.01 12.26 5.87
C TYR A 164 5.47 12.84 7.21
N LEU A 165 4.95 12.32 8.33
CA LEU A 165 5.32 12.82 9.66
C LEU A 165 6.77 12.53 10.03
N LYS A 166 7.41 11.53 9.44
CA LYS A 166 8.81 11.19 9.70
C LYS A 166 9.82 12.04 8.89
N ASP A 167 9.32 12.79 7.90
CA ASP A 167 10.14 13.51 6.93
C ASP A 167 9.85 15.03 6.95
N VAL A 168 9.13 15.58 7.96
CA VAL A 168 8.65 16.97 7.97
C VAL A 168 9.80 17.98 7.84
N GLU A 169 10.89 17.77 8.56
CA GLU A 169 12.04 18.66 8.51
C GLU A 169 12.79 18.56 7.18
N ALA A 170 13.02 17.34 6.70
CA ALA A 170 13.67 17.09 5.42
C ALA A 170 12.82 17.59 4.24
N ASP A 171 11.51 17.31 4.23
CA ASP A 171 10.57 17.79 3.22
C ASP A 171 10.56 19.34 3.16
N ARG A 172 10.57 20.01 4.33
CA ARG A 172 10.62 21.48 4.39
C ARG A 172 11.93 22.01 3.82
N ALA A 173 13.07 21.40 4.18
CA ALA A 173 14.39 21.81 3.71
C ALA A 173 14.56 21.62 2.20
N THR A 174 13.92 20.61 1.61
CA THR A 174 13.98 20.27 0.18
C THR A 174 12.80 20.80 -0.63
N ARG A 175 11.98 21.68 -0.02
CA ARG A 175 10.84 22.35 -0.67
C ARG A 175 9.74 21.40 -1.15
N TYR A 176 9.52 20.28 -0.43
CA TYR A 176 8.32 19.48 -0.57
C TYR A 176 7.21 20.15 0.23
N ASP A 177 6.13 20.55 -0.45
CA ASP A 177 4.96 21.18 0.19
C ASP A 177 3.93 20.10 0.54
N THR A 178 4.29 19.17 1.43
CA THR A 178 3.39 18.10 1.89
C THR A 178 2.33 18.65 2.85
N VAL A 179 1.26 17.88 3.12
CA VAL A 179 0.21 18.27 4.09
C VAL A 179 0.82 18.59 5.45
N ALA A 180 1.78 17.78 5.90
CA ALA A 180 2.43 17.95 7.20
C ALA A 180 3.33 19.21 7.25
N VAL A 181 3.99 19.57 6.14
CA VAL A 181 4.79 20.79 6.04
C VAL A 181 3.91 22.03 5.98
N ARG A 182 2.83 21.99 5.17
CA ARG A 182 1.98 23.15 4.90
C ARG A 182 1.00 23.47 6.02
N PHE A 183 0.34 22.45 6.57
CA PHE A 183 -0.75 22.61 7.53
C PHE A 183 -0.40 22.09 8.93
N GLY A 184 0.80 21.51 9.08
CA GLY A 184 1.29 20.96 10.33
C GLY A 184 0.93 19.48 10.56
N ARG A 185 1.64 18.87 11.50
CA ARG A 185 1.55 17.43 11.82
C ARG A 185 0.11 17.00 12.18
N ARG A 186 -0.57 17.78 13.03
CA ARG A 186 -1.96 17.48 13.46
C ARG A 186 -2.95 17.48 12.30
N ALA A 187 -2.81 18.41 11.36
CA ALA A 187 -3.65 18.43 10.16
C ALA A 187 -3.45 17.16 9.31
N ALA A 188 -2.20 16.70 9.14
CA ALA A 188 -1.93 15.46 8.44
C ALA A 188 -2.59 14.25 9.11
N VAL A 189 -2.60 14.19 10.45
CA VAL A 189 -3.30 13.13 11.21
C VAL A 189 -4.82 13.21 11.03
N VAL A 190 -5.41 14.41 11.06
CA VAL A 190 -6.87 14.59 10.85
C VAL A 190 -7.28 14.19 9.43
N TRP A 191 -6.51 14.60 8.42
CA TRP A 191 -6.77 14.17 7.04
C TRP A 191 -6.62 12.66 6.88
N SER A 192 -5.59 12.08 7.50
CA SER A 192 -5.40 10.63 7.55
C SER A 192 -6.59 9.91 8.17
N ALA A 193 -7.13 10.43 9.29
CA ALA A 193 -8.30 9.86 9.96
C ALA A 193 -9.56 9.91 9.08
N SER A 194 -9.74 10.96 8.27
CA SER A 194 -10.84 11.05 7.31
C SER A 194 -10.74 9.96 6.24
N PHE A 195 -9.54 9.72 5.71
CA PHE A 195 -9.31 8.63 4.76
C PHE A 195 -9.46 7.25 5.43
N ALA A 196 -9.03 7.09 6.69
CA ALA A 196 -9.25 5.87 7.47
C ALA A 196 -10.75 5.56 7.59
N ALA A 197 -11.57 6.57 7.94
CA ALA A 197 -13.01 6.41 8.06
C ALA A 197 -13.65 5.95 6.74
N LEU A 198 -13.28 6.58 5.62
CA LEU A 198 -13.76 6.18 4.29
C LEU A 198 -13.32 4.77 3.91
N GLY A 199 -12.02 4.46 4.10
CA GLY A 199 -11.46 3.15 3.77
C GLY A 199 -12.05 2.03 4.63
N LEU A 200 -12.18 2.25 5.94
CA LEU A 200 -12.78 1.28 6.86
C LEU A 200 -14.29 1.12 6.65
N ALA A 201 -15.02 2.18 6.29
CA ALA A 201 -16.43 2.08 5.92
C ALA A 201 -16.60 1.21 4.66
N ALA A 202 -15.80 1.44 3.62
CA ALA A 202 -15.80 0.61 2.42
C ALA A 202 -15.43 -0.85 2.75
N SER A 203 -14.38 -1.05 3.53
CA SER A 203 -13.93 -2.37 4.00
C SER A 203 -15.02 -3.09 4.81
N GLY A 204 -15.63 -2.36 5.76
CA GLY A 204 -16.75 -2.88 6.56
C GLY A 204 -17.93 -3.30 5.71
N TRP A 205 -18.29 -2.52 4.69
CA TRP A 205 -19.32 -2.89 3.72
C TRP A 205 -18.97 -4.17 2.95
N LEU A 206 -17.70 -4.34 2.58
CA LEU A 206 -17.25 -5.53 1.86
C LEU A 206 -17.33 -6.80 2.71
N VAL A 207 -17.03 -6.73 4.00
CA VAL A 207 -17.04 -7.88 4.91
C VAL A 207 -18.39 -8.11 5.59
N GLN A 208 -19.26 -7.12 5.67
CA GLN A 208 -20.54 -7.16 6.38
C GLN A 208 -21.42 -8.38 6.01
N PRO A 209 -21.59 -8.78 4.75
CA PRO A 209 -22.36 -9.98 4.41
C PRO A 209 -21.76 -11.30 4.93
N ARG A 210 -20.55 -11.26 5.50
CA ARG A 210 -19.72 -12.41 5.90
C ARG A 210 -19.35 -12.40 7.38
N LEU A 211 -20.02 -11.58 8.19
CA LEU A 211 -19.71 -11.39 9.62
C LEU A 211 -19.77 -12.66 10.48
N THR A 212 -20.39 -13.73 9.97
CA THR A 212 -20.43 -15.05 10.66
C THR A 212 -19.12 -15.84 10.54
N VAL A 213 -18.17 -15.43 9.72
CA VAL A 213 -16.88 -16.11 9.52
C VAL A 213 -15.86 -15.56 10.50
N SER A 214 -15.70 -16.20 11.65
CA SER A 214 -15.04 -15.68 12.84
C SER A 214 -13.56 -15.28 12.64
N ALA A 215 -12.73 -16.12 12.03
CA ALA A 215 -11.28 -15.91 12.04
C ALA A 215 -10.78 -14.85 11.03
N GLY A 216 -11.41 -14.74 9.85
CA GLY A 216 -11.12 -13.66 8.89
C GLY A 216 -11.58 -12.31 9.44
N ILE A 217 -12.76 -12.26 10.06
CA ILE A 217 -13.30 -11.06 10.71
C ILE A 217 -12.44 -10.64 11.91
N ALA A 218 -11.89 -11.58 12.68
CA ALA A 218 -10.98 -11.26 13.77
C ALA A 218 -9.72 -10.54 13.26
N LEU A 219 -9.14 -11.01 12.15
CA LEU A 219 -7.98 -10.37 11.54
C LEU A 219 -8.32 -8.96 11.00
N TRP A 220 -9.46 -8.83 10.32
CA TRP A 220 -9.97 -7.53 9.86
C TRP A 220 -10.17 -6.55 11.01
N SER A 221 -10.82 -7.01 12.11
CA SER A 221 -11.06 -6.18 13.29
C SER A 221 -9.76 -5.74 13.97
N ALA A 222 -8.78 -6.65 14.08
CA ALA A 222 -7.46 -6.31 14.57
C ALA A 222 -6.79 -5.22 13.72
N GLY A 223 -6.91 -5.33 12.40
CA GLY A 223 -6.41 -4.32 11.47
C GLY A 223 -7.10 -2.96 11.64
N ALA A 224 -8.42 -2.94 11.80
CA ALA A 224 -9.17 -1.71 12.05
C ALA A 224 -8.75 -1.04 13.37
N VAL A 225 -8.59 -1.82 14.45
CA VAL A 225 -8.09 -1.33 15.74
C VAL A 225 -6.67 -0.79 15.61
N MET A 226 -5.80 -1.46 14.85
CA MET A 226 -4.43 -0.98 14.58
C MET A 226 -4.45 0.35 13.82
N LEU A 227 -5.32 0.54 12.82
CA LEU A 227 -5.42 1.82 12.12
C LEU A 227 -5.87 2.95 13.05
N VAL A 228 -6.83 2.70 13.94
CA VAL A 228 -7.22 3.68 14.97
C VAL A 228 -6.06 3.96 15.92
N GLY A 229 -5.39 2.93 16.41
CA GLY A 229 -4.21 3.05 17.29
C GLY A 229 -3.07 3.84 16.65
N ALA A 230 -2.85 3.66 15.34
CA ALA A 230 -1.87 4.41 14.58
C ALA A 230 -2.12 5.94 14.64
N HIS A 231 -3.39 6.37 14.56
CA HIS A 231 -3.73 7.78 14.68
C HIS A 231 -3.48 8.33 16.11
N VAL A 232 -3.77 7.52 17.13
CA VAL A 232 -3.48 7.90 18.52
C VAL A 232 -1.97 8.09 18.73
N LEU A 233 -1.15 7.16 18.20
CA LEU A 233 0.30 7.26 18.27
C LEU A 233 0.84 8.46 17.47
N ALA A 234 0.35 8.64 16.25
CA ALA A 234 0.74 9.77 15.40
C ALA A 234 0.33 11.13 15.97
N TRP A 235 -0.85 11.21 16.63
CA TRP A 235 -1.32 12.44 17.30
C TRP A 235 -0.38 12.89 18.42
N ARG A 236 0.24 11.93 19.11
CA ARG A 236 1.18 12.18 20.21
C ARG A 236 2.60 12.48 19.72
N SER A 237 2.90 12.24 18.44
CA SER A 237 4.24 12.48 17.90
C SER A 237 4.51 13.99 17.76
N THR A 238 5.65 14.42 18.27
CA THR A 238 6.10 15.83 18.24
C THR A 238 7.27 16.04 17.30
N THR A 239 8.08 15.01 17.08
CA THR A 239 9.25 15.01 16.19
C THR A 239 9.09 14.01 15.06
N ASP A 240 10.01 14.05 14.07
CA ASP A 240 10.04 13.11 12.96
C ASP A 240 10.29 11.67 13.45
N ASN A 241 11.16 11.52 14.48
CA ASN A 241 11.46 10.21 15.06
C ASN A 241 10.27 9.61 15.84
N ASP A 242 9.47 10.44 16.52
CA ASP A 242 8.31 9.97 17.29
C ASP A 242 7.18 9.46 16.41
N ALA A 243 7.21 9.70 15.09
CA ALA A 243 6.18 9.28 14.17
C ALA A 243 6.23 7.78 13.83
N TRP A 244 7.40 7.13 13.99
CA TRP A 244 7.62 5.75 13.56
C TRP A 244 6.63 4.73 14.12
N PRO A 245 6.30 4.69 15.42
CA PRO A 245 5.34 3.73 15.95
C PRO A 245 3.96 3.84 15.27
N GLY A 246 3.49 5.07 15.01
CA GLY A 246 2.24 5.31 14.29
C GLY A 246 2.28 4.81 12.86
N ILE A 247 3.38 5.07 12.14
CA ILE A 247 3.58 4.63 10.76
C ILE A 247 3.61 3.09 10.69
N GLN A 248 4.42 2.44 11.51
CA GLN A 248 4.52 0.97 11.54
C GLN A 248 3.17 0.32 11.87
N THR A 249 2.45 0.86 12.85
CA THR A 249 1.13 0.36 13.22
C THR A 249 0.14 0.52 12.08
N SER A 250 0.21 1.62 11.31
CA SER A 250 -0.66 1.83 10.14
C SER A 250 -0.41 0.81 9.02
N VAL A 251 0.85 0.42 8.80
CA VAL A 251 1.19 -0.62 7.81
C VAL A 251 0.64 -1.97 8.23
N HIS A 252 0.83 -2.36 9.49
CA HIS A 252 0.27 -3.61 10.00
C HIS A 252 -1.25 -3.60 9.95
N GLY A 253 -1.88 -2.47 10.29
CA GLY A 253 -3.32 -2.29 10.20
C GLY A 253 -3.83 -2.45 8.77
N PHE A 254 -3.17 -1.83 7.79
CA PHE A 254 -3.46 -1.98 6.37
C PHE A 254 -3.38 -3.45 5.94
N VAL A 255 -2.27 -4.11 6.24
CA VAL A 255 -2.05 -5.53 5.86
C VAL A 255 -3.12 -6.42 6.50
N ALA A 256 -3.42 -6.24 7.78
CA ALA A 256 -4.43 -7.04 8.49
C ALA A 256 -5.84 -6.83 7.94
N VAL A 257 -6.23 -5.58 7.61
CA VAL A 257 -7.53 -5.27 7.00
C VAL A 257 -7.70 -6.05 5.69
N HIS A 258 -6.74 -5.94 4.76
CA HIS A 258 -6.89 -6.55 3.44
C HIS A 258 -6.73 -8.07 3.45
N LEU A 259 -5.89 -8.63 4.32
CA LEU A 259 -5.85 -10.07 4.55
C LEU A 259 -7.15 -10.57 5.18
N GLY A 260 -7.72 -9.81 6.11
CA GLY A 260 -9.03 -10.10 6.72
C GLY A 260 -10.17 -10.04 5.72
N GLU A 261 -10.20 -9.04 4.82
CA GLU A 261 -11.14 -8.96 3.69
C GLU A 261 -11.06 -10.22 2.82
N ALA A 262 -9.85 -10.59 2.39
CA ALA A 262 -9.64 -11.75 1.55
C ALA A 262 -10.08 -13.05 2.24
N ALA A 263 -9.76 -13.22 3.54
CA ALA A 263 -10.17 -14.37 4.33
C ALA A 263 -11.69 -14.41 4.61
N ALA A 264 -12.35 -13.25 4.73
CA ALA A 264 -13.80 -13.17 4.85
C ALA A 264 -14.51 -13.51 3.54
N ILE A 265 -13.94 -13.13 2.40
CA ILE A 265 -14.48 -13.44 1.06
C ILE A 265 -14.24 -14.91 0.72
N GLU A 266 -13.05 -15.44 0.99
CA GLU A 266 -12.63 -16.80 0.72
C GLU A 266 -12.11 -17.47 2.02
N PRO A 267 -12.98 -18.08 2.82
CA PRO A 267 -12.61 -18.61 4.14
C PRO A 267 -11.48 -19.65 4.16
N ARG A 268 -11.25 -20.34 3.03
CA ARG A 268 -10.15 -21.30 2.89
C ARG A 268 -8.78 -20.65 2.99
N TRP A 269 -8.69 -19.33 2.82
CA TRP A 269 -7.45 -18.56 2.90
C TRP A 269 -7.14 -18.06 4.32
N THR A 270 -8.01 -18.31 5.29
CA THR A 270 -7.87 -17.78 6.67
C THR A 270 -6.52 -18.12 7.29
N LEU A 271 -6.09 -19.38 7.23
CA LEU A 271 -4.78 -19.78 7.78
C LEU A 271 -3.63 -19.08 7.09
N VAL A 272 -3.66 -19.01 5.75
CA VAL A 272 -2.63 -18.34 4.95
C VAL A 272 -2.60 -16.84 5.26
N ALA A 273 -3.75 -16.21 5.45
CA ALA A 273 -3.85 -14.80 5.82
C ALA A 273 -3.18 -14.52 7.18
N TRP A 274 -3.42 -15.35 8.19
CA TRP A 274 -2.76 -15.23 9.49
C TRP A 274 -1.24 -15.48 9.41
N ILE A 275 -0.79 -16.46 8.61
CA ILE A 275 0.64 -16.70 8.38
C ILE A 275 1.29 -15.50 7.70
N LEU A 276 0.68 -14.94 6.66
CA LEU A 276 1.19 -13.75 5.96
C LEU A 276 1.22 -12.53 6.89
N PHE A 277 0.21 -12.35 7.74
CA PHE A 277 0.21 -11.28 8.72
C PHE A 277 1.34 -11.45 9.74
N GLY A 278 1.50 -12.63 10.34
CA GLY A 278 2.61 -12.93 11.24
C GLY A 278 3.98 -12.73 10.58
N ALA A 279 4.14 -13.18 9.33
CA ALA A 279 5.35 -12.96 8.56
C ALA A 279 5.63 -11.46 8.33
N SER A 280 4.59 -10.65 8.08
CA SER A 280 4.74 -9.19 7.92
C SER A 280 5.27 -8.54 9.21
N ILE A 281 4.75 -8.93 10.36
CA ILE A 281 5.22 -8.46 11.67
C ILE A 281 6.69 -8.82 11.87
N VAL A 282 7.05 -10.11 11.70
CA VAL A 282 8.44 -10.58 11.87
C VAL A 282 9.39 -9.86 10.92
N ALA A 283 8.99 -9.65 9.65
CA ALA A 283 9.82 -8.96 8.67
C ALA A 283 10.10 -7.50 9.07
N MET A 284 9.15 -6.79 9.67
CA MET A 284 9.36 -5.43 10.14
C MET A 284 10.24 -5.38 11.39
N PHE A 285 10.06 -6.29 12.35
CA PHE A 285 10.91 -6.34 13.54
C PHE A 285 12.38 -6.67 13.25
N ARG A 286 12.66 -7.41 12.17
CA ARG A 286 14.03 -7.76 11.77
C ARG A 286 14.78 -6.66 11.00
N ARG A 287 14.18 -5.49 10.77
CA ARG A 287 14.78 -4.36 10.06
C ARG A 287 14.95 -3.10 10.93
N PRO A 288 15.52 -3.19 12.16
CA PRO A 288 15.63 -2.02 13.04
C PRO A 288 16.60 -0.96 12.52
N VAL A 289 17.55 -1.33 11.66
CA VAL A 289 18.66 -0.47 11.24
C VAL A 289 18.33 0.42 10.04
N LEU A 290 17.37 0.04 9.19
CA LEU A 290 17.17 0.74 7.91
C LEU A 290 16.04 1.78 7.91
N ARG A 291 15.29 1.95 9.01
CA ARG A 291 14.15 2.91 9.11
C ARG A 291 13.30 3.01 7.83
N GLN A 292 13.17 1.88 7.12
CA GLN A 292 12.37 1.73 5.91
C GLN A 292 11.12 0.93 6.25
N VAL A 293 9.98 1.46 5.90
CA VAL A 293 8.70 0.75 5.99
C VAL A 293 8.34 0.14 4.65
#